data_e6ef9354673197f9038e2ef74aee6feb
#
_entry.id   e6ef9354673197f9038e2ef74aee6feb
#
_cell.length_a   1.000
_cell.length_b   1.000
_cell.length_c   1.000
_cell.angle_alpha   90.00
_cell.angle_beta   90.00
_cell.angle_gamma   90.00
#
_symmetry.space_group_name_H-M   'P 1'
#
loop_
_entity.id
_entity.type
_entity.pdbx_description
1 polymer ?
#
loop_
_entity_poly.entity_id
_entity_poly.type
_entity_poly.pdbx_seq_one_letter_code
_entity_poly.pdbx_strand_id
1 'polypeptide(L)'
;MSKNLLIRDAVGQILKEQREQSKLSMREVAQTAGVSLGYLSEIERGIKDPSSEIIGSVCRALLFDSADLLVEAGMRIREHELSLLQPTRRS
;
A
#
# COMPACT_ATOMS: atom_id res chain seq x y z
N MET A 1 -12.60 -16.02 -9.91
CA MET A 1 -11.35 -16.01 -10.56
C MET A 1 -10.30 -15.27 -9.76
N SER A 2 -9.17 -15.87 -9.56
CA SER A 2 -8.14 -15.26 -8.81
C SER A 2 -7.37 -14.32 -9.63
N LYS A 3 -6.88 -13.26 -9.07
CA LYS A 3 -5.98 -12.35 -9.73
C LYS A 3 -4.75 -12.18 -8.90
N ASN A 4 -3.67 -11.84 -9.56
CA ASN A 4 -2.43 -11.55 -8.87
C ASN A 4 -2.60 -10.25 -8.08
N LEU A 5 -1.98 -10.19 -6.94
CA LEU A 5 -1.91 -8.97 -6.16
C LEU A 5 -0.85 -8.09 -6.80
N LEU A 6 -1.23 -6.94 -7.28
CA LEU A 6 -0.27 -6.04 -7.89
C LEU A 6 0.48 -5.26 -6.83
N ILE A 7 1.65 -4.77 -7.21
CA ILE A 7 2.48 -3.99 -6.27
C ILE A 7 1.67 -2.81 -5.75
N ARG A 8 0.94 -2.11 -6.61
CA ARG A 8 0.18 -0.94 -6.16
C ARG A 8 -0.94 -1.30 -5.20
N ASP A 9 -1.47 -2.53 -5.29
CA ASP A 9 -2.48 -2.99 -4.34
C ASP A 9 -1.85 -3.17 -2.96
N ALA A 10 -0.70 -3.83 -2.90
CA ALA A 10 -0.02 -4.07 -1.64
C ALA A 10 0.42 -2.74 -1.01
N VAL A 11 1.00 -1.86 -1.82
CA VAL A 11 1.46 -0.56 -1.33
C VAL A 11 0.27 0.25 -0.79
N GLY A 12 -0.83 0.29 -1.54
CA GLY A 12 -2.00 1.06 -1.12
C GLY A 12 -2.59 0.54 0.19
N GLN A 13 -2.66 -0.77 0.34
CA GLN A 13 -3.15 -1.40 1.56
C GLN A 13 -2.31 -1.00 2.78
N ILE A 14 -1.00 -1.08 2.62
CA ILE A 14 -0.08 -0.79 3.73
C ILE A 14 -0.14 0.69 4.11
N LEU A 15 -0.16 1.57 3.12
CA LEU A 15 -0.23 3.00 3.40
C LEU A 15 -1.53 3.35 4.12
N LYS A 16 -2.63 2.75 3.71
CA LYS A 16 -3.90 2.96 4.37
C LYS A 16 -3.86 2.47 5.81
N GLU A 17 -3.30 1.29 6.03
CA GLU A 17 -3.20 0.73 7.38
C GLU A 17 -2.34 1.61 8.27
N GLN A 18 -1.21 2.08 7.75
CA GLN A 18 -0.33 2.95 8.53
C GLN A 18 -1.01 4.27 8.87
N ARG A 19 -1.76 4.81 7.93
CA ARG A 19 -2.50 6.04 8.18
C ARG A 19 -3.53 5.83 9.28
N GLU A 20 -4.27 4.73 9.20
CA GLU A 20 -5.32 4.43 10.18
C GLU A 20 -4.74 4.14 11.55
N GLN A 21 -3.63 3.42 11.59
CA GLN A 21 -2.94 3.15 12.87
C GLN A 21 -2.43 4.42 13.52
N SER A 22 -2.01 5.38 12.72
CA SER A 22 -1.54 6.67 13.22
C SER A 22 -2.69 7.61 13.54
N LYS A 23 -3.91 7.21 13.25
CA LYS A 23 -5.11 8.00 13.49
C LYS A 23 -5.08 9.32 12.74
N LEU A 24 -4.47 9.32 11.57
CA LEU A 24 -4.42 10.50 10.73
C LEU A 24 -5.53 10.43 9.68
N SER A 25 -6.10 11.57 9.37
CA SER A 25 -7.10 11.62 8.31
C SER A 25 -6.41 11.60 6.96
N MET A 26 -7.15 11.20 5.93
CA MET A 26 -6.62 11.23 4.58
C MET A 26 -6.23 12.65 4.19
N ARG A 27 -7.01 13.64 4.62
CA ARG A 27 -6.72 15.04 4.35
C ARG A 27 -5.40 15.47 4.99
N GLU A 28 -5.16 15.06 6.22
CA GLU A 28 -3.91 15.41 6.91
C GLU A 28 -2.70 14.84 6.19
N VAL A 29 -2.77 13.57 5.79
CA VAL A 29 -1.65 12.94 5.11
C VAL A 29 -1.46 13.55 3.72
N ALA A 30 -2.54 13.79 2.98
CA ALA A 30 -2.42 14.40 1.66
C ALA A 30 -1.78 15.77 1.74
N GLN A 31 -2.20 16.57 2.71
CA GLN A 31 -1.68 17.91 2.89
C GLN A 31 -0.19 17.87 3.24
N THR A 32 0.22 17.04 4.17
CA THR A 32 1.63 16.92 4.56
C THR A 32 2.47 16.37 3.42
N ALA A 33 1.94 15.43 2.67
CA ALA A 33 2.69 14.83 1.57
C ALA A 33 2.70 15.69 0.31
N GLY A 34 1.87 16.72 0.25
CA GLY A 34 1.81 17.61 -0.90
C GLY A 34 1.10 16.97 -2.09
N VAL A 35 0.13 16.13 -1.86
CA VAL A 35 -0.66 15.50 -2.92
C VAL A 35 -2.13 15.82 -2.73
N SER A 36 -2.92 15.68 -3.78
CA SER A 36 -4.34 15.92 -3.66
C SER A 36 -5.01 14.80 -2.88
N LEU A 37 -6.11 15.13 -2.25
CA LEU A 37 -6.88 14.15 -1.51
C LEU A 37 -7.35 13.02 -2.42
N GLY A 38 -7.81 13.38 -3.61
CA GLY A 38 -8.26 12.37 -4.58
C GLY A 38 -7.15 11.43 -5.00
N TYR A 39 -5.95 11.97 -5.21
CA TYR A 39 -4.82 11.15 -5.61
C TYR A 39 -4.42 10.17 -4.50
N LEU A 40 -4.37 10.67 -3.25
CA LEU A 40 -4.06 9.79 -2.13
C LEU A 40 -5.12 8.69 -2.01
N SER A 41 -6.37 9.03 -2.18
CA SER A 41 -7.44 8.03 -2.16
C SER A 41 -7.23 6.96 -3.22
N GLU A 42 -6.82 7.36 -4.41
CA GLU A 42 -6.57 6.41 -5.50
C GLU A 42 -5.37 5.52 -5.22
N ILE A 43 -4.34 6.08 -4.58
CA ILE A 43 -3.18 5.28 -4.18
C ILE A 43 -3.60 4.22 -3.16
N GLU A 44 -4.36 4.62 -2.16
CA GLU A 44 -4.80 3.67 -1.10
C GLU A 44 -5.69 2.58 -1.66
N ARG A 45 -6.44 2.87 -2.69
CA ARG A 45 -7.33 1.87 -3.31
C ARG A 45 -6.63 1.03 -4.37
N GLY A 46 -5.36 1.28 -4.64
CA GLY A 46 -4.60 0.51 -5.62
C GLY A 46 -4.95 0.84 -7.05
N ILE A 47 -5.54 2.02 -7.30
CA ILE A 47 -5.92 2.44 -8.63
C ILE A 47 -4.76 3.11 -9.36
N LYS A 48 -3.88 3.77 -8.61
CA LYS A 48 -2.74 4.49 -9.18
C LYS A 48 -1.43 3.90 -8.71
N ASP A 49 -0.43 3.94 -9.60
CA ASP A 49 0.94 3.56 -9.27
C ASP A 49 1.69 4.82 -8.87
N PRO A 50 1.94 5.06 -7.60
CA PRO A 50 2.65 6.27 -7.22
C PRO A 50 4.12 6.20 -7.63
N SER A 51 4.68 7.34 -7.99
CA SER A 51 6.11 7.41 -8.27
C SER A 51 6.91 7.22 -6.99
N SER A 52 8.21 6.99 -7.14
CA SER A 52 9.10 6.86 -5.98
C SER A 52 9.04 8.11 -5.11
N GLU A 53 8.99 9.28 -5.74
CA GLU A 53 8.93 10.54 -4.99
C GLU A 53 7.63 10.66 -4.20
N ILE A 54 6.53 10.24 -4.77
CA ILE A 54 5.26 10.28 -4.08
C ILE A 54 5.24 9.28 -2.93
N ILE A 55 5.76 8.09 -3.15
CA ILE A 55 5.88 7.09 -2.09
C ILE A 55 6.69 7.66 -0.93
N GLY A 56 7.82 8.28 -1.23
CA GLY A 56 8.66 8.88 -0.20
C GLY A 56 7.95 9.97 0.56
N SER A 57 7.20 10.82 -0.14
CA SER A 57 6.46 11.91 0.50
C SER A 57 5.37 11.40 1.43
N VAL A 58 4.62 10.41 0.98
CA VAL A 58 3.55 9.82 1.80
C VAL A 58 4.13 9.09 3.01
N CYS A 59 5.22 8.35 2.81
CA CYS A 59 5.87 7.65 3.92
C CYS A 59 6.39 8.63 4.96
N ARG A 60 6.97 9.74 4.52
CA ARG A 60 7.44 10.77 5.46
C ARG A 60 6.26 11.37 6.22
N ALA A 61 5.15 11.60 5.56
CA ALA A 61 3.97 12.13 6.22
C ALA A 61 3.44 11.17 7.28
N LEU A 62 3.63 9.87 7.06
CA LEU A 62 3.20 8.83 7.99
C LEU A 62 4.27 8.46 9.01
N LEU A 63 5.45 9.03 8.92
CA LEU A 63 6.61 8.65 9.74
C LEU A 63 6.87 7.15 9.62
N PHE A 64 6.75 6.64 8.42
CA PHE A 64 6.89 5.22 8.12
C PHE A 64 8.02 5.05 7.11
N ASP A 65 8.96 4.19 7.40
CA ASP A 65 10.14 4.01 6.55
C ASP A 65 9.74 3.38 5.23
N SER A 66 10.15 3.99 4.13
CA SER A 66 9.84 3.42 2.81
C SER A 66 10.49 2.06 2.59
N ALA A 67 11.62 1.79 3.24
CA ALA A 67 12.21 0.45 3.16
C ALA A 67 11.29 -0.58 3.82
N ASP A 68 10.69 -0.23 4.94
CA ASP A 68 9.72 -1.12 5.60
C ASP A 68 8.49 -1.32 4.73
N LEU A 69 8.07 -0.27 4.03
CA LEU A 69 6.96 -0.38 3.10
C LEU A 69 7.28 -1.43 2.02
N LEU A 70 8.46 -1.36 1.43
CA LEU A 70 8.83 -2.27 0.36
C LEU A 70 8.98 -3.70 0.85
N VAL A 71 9.54 -3.88 2.03
CA VAL A 71 9.68 -5.21 2.62
C VAL A 71 8.30 -5.82 2.87
N GLU A 72 7.44 -5.04 3.48
CA GLU A 72 6.10 -5.53 3.81
C GLU A 72 5.29 -5.81 2.52
N ALA A 73 5.39 -4.94 1.53
CA ALA A 73 4.70 -5.16 0.27
C ALA A 73 5.20 -6.43 -0.41
N GLY A 74 6.52 -6.63 -0.40
CA GLY A 74 7.11 -7.85 -0.97
C GLY A 74 6.61 -9.10 -0.28
N MET A 75 6.49 -9.06 1.04
CA MET A 75 5.99 -10.20 1.80
C MET A 75 4.55 -10.51 1.47
N ARG A 76 3.72 -9.49 1.34
CA ARG A 76 2.30 -9.71 1.00
C ARG A 76 2.12 -10.28 -0.39
N ILE A 77 2.92 -9.79 -1.34
CA ILE A 77 2.89 -10.30 -2.69
C ILE A 77 3.32 -11.76 -2.72
N ARG A 78 4.39 -12.08 -2.02
CA ARG A 78 4.90 -13.45 -1.95
C ARG A 78 3.87 -14.40 -1.34
N GLU A 79 3.25 -13.98 -0.25
CA GLU A 79 2.24 -14.79 0.41
C GLU A 79 1.06 -15.04 -0.51
N HIS A 80 0.66 -14.01 -1.24
CA HIS A 80 -0.44 -14.15 -2.18
C HIS A 80 -0.09 -15.11 -3.31
N GLU A 81 1.12 -15.00 -3.87
CA GLU A 81 1.59 -15.86 -4.93
C GLU A 81 1.69 -17.30 -4.47
N LEU A 82 2.16 -17.52 -3.26
CA LEU A 82 2.25 -18.86 -2.71
C LEU A 82 0.86 -19.46 -2.51
N SER A 83 -0.08 -18.66 -2.09
CA SER A 83 -1.43 -19.15 -1.92
C SER A 83 -2.07 -19.58 -3.26
N LEU A 84 -1.73 -18.90 -4.34
CA LEU A 84 -2.22 -19.27 -5.67
C LEU A 84 -1.61 -20.56 -6.17
N LEU A 85 -0.39 -20.87 -5.73
CA LEU A 85 0.32 -22.06 -6.17
C LEU A 85 -0.02 -23.29 -5.34
N GLN A 86 -0.63 -23.11 -4.19
CA GLN A 86 -0.92 -24.25 -3.34
C GLN A 86 -2.04 -25.07 -3.92
N PRO A 87 -1.94 -26.38 -3.89
CA PRO A 87 -3.01 -27.20 -4.37
C PRO A 87 -4.23 -27.06 -3.47
N THR A 88 -5.38 -27.27 -4.02
CA THR A 88 -6.58 -27.23 -3.25
C THR A 88 -6.56 -28.31 -2.19
N ARG A 89 -6.82 -27.99 -0.97
CA ARG A 89 -6.81 -28.97 0.05
C ARG A 89 -8.02 -29.75 -0.04
N ARG A 90 -7.88 -31.00 0.08
CA ARG A 90 -8.98 -31.85 0.10
C ARG A 90 -9.05 -32.39 1.36
N SER A 91 -10.04 -32.40 1.91
CA SER A 91 -10.12 -32.98 3.18
C SER A 91 -10.40 -34.36 3.17
#